data_8e53aa492c1120c6c2e09e95a1fc03f5
#
_entry.id   8e53aa492c1120c6c2e09e95a1fc03f5
#
_cell.length_a   1.000
_cell.length_b   1.000
_cell.length_c   1.000
_cell.angle_alpha   90.00
_cell.angle_beta   90.00
_cell.angle_gamma   90.00
#
_symmetry.space_group_name_H-M   'P 1'
#
loop_
_entity.id
_entity.type
_entity.pdbx_description
1 polymer ?
#
loop_
_entity_poly.entity_id
_entity_poly.type
_entity_poly.pdbx_seq_one_letter_code
_entity_poly.pdbx_strand_id
1 'polypeptide(L)'
;MPIGPMGQSAFVVHVPRVTGWPAWISFSARDEAHLWNGERLAECAAWLNDQPQVVAIGVNCTAPRYLPDLIAAARAVTSKPIVVYPNSGETYDRVQRVWSGVSDAEAFATEARHWYASGARLIGGCCRTTPDHIRTLAAWARSLLPG
;
A
#
# COMPACT_ATOMS: atom_id res chain seq x y z
N MET A 1 17.57 23.60 -6.83
CA MET A 1 17.03 22.30 -7.25
C MET A 1 15.55 22.49 -7.49
N PRO A 2 15.02 22.29 -8.67
CA PRO A 2 13.59 22.23 -8.80
C PRO A 2 13.14 21.03 -7.96
N ILE A 3 12.31 21.32 -6.96
CA ILE A 3 11.53 20.31 -6.30
C ILE A 3 10.64 19.77 -7.42
N GLY A 4 10.90 18.57 -7.90
CA GLY A 4 10.03 17.90 -8.86
C GLY A 4 8.60 17.86 -8.30
N PRO A 5 7.58 17.41 -9.06
CA PRO A 5 6.18 17.43 -8.66
C PRO A 5 5.88 16.72 -7.33
N MET A 6 6.88 16.21 -6.64
CA MET A 6 6.82 15.32 -5.49
C MET A 6 7.54 15.87 -4.26
N GLY A 7 7.32 17.13 -3.89
CA GLY A 7 8.03 17.77 -2.79
C GLY A 7 8.05 16.98 -1.46
N GLN A 8 6.97 16.27 -1.11
CA GLN A 8 6.93 15.45 0.10
C GLN A 8 7.59 14.09 -0.09
N SER A 9 7.43 13.44 -1.23
CA SER A 9 8.05 12.14 -1.51
C SER A 9 9.59 12.23 -1.61
N ALA A 10 10.10 13.35 -2.12
CA ALA A 10 11.54 13.61 -2.13
C ALA A 10 12.14 13.69 -0.72
N PHE A 11 11.38 14.24 0.23
CA PHE A 11 11.80 14.34 1.64
C PHE A 11 11.88 12.96 2.32
N VAL A 12 10.89 12.09 2.07
CA VAL A 12 10.85 10.73 2.64
C VAL A 12 12.03 9.87 2.20
N VAL A 13 12.55 10.06 0.99
CA VAL A 13 13.71 9.31 0.47
C VAL A 13 15.05 9.86 0.99
N HIS A 14 15.05 11.04 1.62
CA HIS A 14 16.29 11.64 2.13
C HIS A 14 17.00 10.74 3.15
N VAL A 15 16.28 10.20 4.12
CA VAL A 15 16.86 9.37 5.18
C VAL A 15 17.54 8.10 4.61
N PRO A 16 16.87 7.27 3.80
CA PRO A 16 17.53 6.14 3.16
C PRO A 16 18.75 6.52 2.32
N ARG A 17 18.71 7.65 1.61
CA ARG A 17 19.86 8.13 0.83
C ARG A 17 21.07 8.46 1.69
N VAL A 18 20.86 9.13 2.82
CA VAL A 18 21.95 9.56 3.71
C VAL A 18 22.51 8.38 4.51
N THR A 19 21.66 7.47 4.95
CA THR A 19 22.07 6.32 5.77
C THR A 19 22.53 5.12 4.97
N GLY A 20 22.14 5.02 3.71
CA GLY A 20 22.33 3.82 2.88
C GLY A 20 21.42 2.64 3.24
N TRP A 21 20.51 2.80 4.17
CA TRP A 21 19.62 1.73 4.63
C TRP A 21 18.47 1.49 3.62
N PRO A 22 18.11 0.21 3.39
CA PRO A 22 16.96 -0.11 2.56
C PRO A 22 15.67 0.33 3.25
N ALA A 23 14.70 0.82 2.46
CA ALA A 23 13.39 1.21 2.94
C ALA A 23 12.31 0.88 1.92
N TRP A 24 11.10 0.60 2.38
CA TRP A 24 9.94 0.68 1.51
C TRP A 24 9.24 2.03 1.70
N ILE A 25 8.59 2.50 0.66
CA ILE A 25 7.80 3.72 0.68
C ILE A 25 6.36 3.38 0.35
N SER A 26 5.43 3.80 1.19
CA SER A 26 4.00 3.62 0.97
C SER A 26 3.25 4.93 1.12
N PHE A 27 2.14 5.04 0.43
CA PHE A 27 1.31 6.22 0.35
C PHE A 27 -0.13 5.92 0.77
N SER A 28 -0.82 6.88 1.35
CA SER A 28 -2.26 6.80 1.57
C SER A 28 -2.99 7.46 0.40
N ALA A 29 -3.88 6.71 -0.23
CA ALA A 29 -4.67 7.17 -1.35
C ALA A 29 -6.09 7.60 -0.92
N ARG A 30 -6.64 8.58 -1.60
CA ARG A 30 -8.03 9.05 -1.41
C ARG A 30 -9.02 8.38 -2.34
N ASP A 31 -8.52 7.88 -3.48
CA ASP A 31 -9.31 7.21 -4.53
C ASP A 31 -8.45 6.18 -5.27
N GLU A 32 -8.94 5.62 -6.35
CA GLU A 32 -8.28 4.58 -7.15
C GLU A 32 -7.03 5.03 -7.91
N ALA A 33 -6.68 6.32 -7.89
CA ALA A 33 -5.55 6.85 -8.64
C ALA A 33 -4.72 7.87 -7.88
N HIS A 34 -5.32 8.63 -6.94
CA HIS A 34 -4.73 9.80 -6.34
C HIS A 34 -4.44 9.64 -4.84
N LEU A 35 -3.32 10.20 -4.44
CA LEU A 35 -2.93 10.39 -3.06
C LEU A 35 -3.75 11.54 -2.41
N TRP A 36 -3.70 11.64 -1.10
CA TRP A 36 -4.41 12.71 -0.38
C TRP A 36 -3.95 14.11 -0.74
N ASN A 37 -2.73 14.27 -1.18
CA ASN A 37 -2.18 15.55 -1.66
C ASN A 37 -2.51 15.86 -3.13
N GLY A 38 -3.22 14.96 -3.84
CA GLY A 38 -3.63 15.12 -5.23
C GLY A 38 -2.67 14.54 -6.27
N GLU A 39 -1.48 14.10 -5.88
CA GLU A 39 -0.53 13.45 -6.80
C GLU A 39 -1.05 12.07 -7.24
N ARG A 40 -0.65 11.63 -8.41
CA ARG A 40 -0.99 10.28 -8.89
C ARG A 40 0.01 9.26 -8.34
N LEU A 41 -0.51 8.14 -7.81
CA LEU A 41 0.36 7.06 -7.32
C LEU A 41 1.35 6.56 -8.37
N ALA A 42 0.91 6.44 -9.64
CA ALA A 42 1.78 6.00 -10.74
C ALA A 42 2.99 6.92 -10.94
N GLU A 43 2.82 8.23 -10.83
CA GLU A 43 3.94 9.19 -10.96
C GLU A 43 4.92 9.04 -9.80
N CYS A 44 4.40 8.87 -8.59
CA CYS A 44 5.20 8.63 -7.40
C CYS A 44 5.98 7.32 -7.49
N ALA A 45 5.33 6.25 -7.94
CA ALA A 45 5.96 4.94 -8.10
C ALA A 45 7.05 4.95 -9.19
N ALA A 46 6.80 5.63 -10.31
CA ALA A 46 7.79 5.79 -11.39
C ALA A 46 9.06 6.48 -10.88
N TRP A 47 8.91 7.59 -10.15
CA TRP A 47 10.04 8.30 -9.57
C TRP A 47 10.80 7.46 -8.54
N LEU A 48 10.09 6.72 -7.68
CA LEU A 48 10.70 5.85 -6.67
C LEU A 48 11.39 4.62 -7.27
N ASN A 49 11.00 4.20 -8.47
CA ASN A 49 11.63 3.07 -9.14
C ASN A 49 13.14 3.27 -9.30
N ASP A 50 13.56 4.51 -9.55
CA ASP A 50 14.96 4.87 -9.80
C ASP A 50 15.74 5.16 -8.50
N GLN A 51 15.13 5.01 -7.32
CA GLN A 51 15.80 5.21 -6.04
C GLN A 51 16.37 3.88 -5.52
N PRO A 52 17.71 3.69 -5.49
CA PRO A 52 18.32 2.38 -5.20
C PRO A 52 18.03 1.87 -3.79
N GLN A 53 17.86 2.76 -2.80
CA GLN A 53 17.54 2.37 -1.42
C GLN A 53 16.08 2.01 -1.20
N VAL A 54 15.19 2.36 -2.15
CA VAL A 54 13.77 1.98 -2.07
C VAL A 54 13.62 0.56 -2.58
N VAL A 55 13.31 -0.37 -1.69
CA VAL A 55 13.23 -1.80 -2.00
C VAL A 55 11.81 -2.29 -2.27
N ALA A 56 10.79 -1.53 -1.89
CA ALA A 56 9.40 -1.79 -2.22
C ALA A 56 8.60 -0.47 -2.22
N ILE A 57 7.51 -0.45 -2.98
CA ILE A 57 6.64 0.72 -3.14
C ILE A 57 5.21 0.28 -2.90
N GLY A 58 4.39 1.09 -2.27
CA GLY A 58 3.03 0.66 -2.06
C GLY A 58 2.05 1.64 -1.46
N VAL A 59 1.01 1.05 -0.85
CA VAL A 59 -0.17 1.77 -0.37
C VAL A 59 -0.54 1.31 1.03
N ASN A 60 -0.82 2.27 1.91
CA ASN A 60 -1.25 2.01 3.28
C ASN A 60 -2.45 2.87 3.66
N CYS A 61 -3.14 2.52 4.75
CA CYS A 61 -4.24 3.32 5.32
C CYS A 61 -5.26 3.81 4.27
N THR A 62 -5.58 2.94 3.33
CA THR A 62 -6.45 3.21 2.18
C THR A 62 -7.62 2.23 2.20
N ALA A 63 -8.74 2.61 1.68
CA ALA A 63 -9.90 1.72 1.57
C ALA A 63 -9.56 0.53 0.64
N PRO A 64 -9.82 -0.72 1.05
CA PRO A 64 -9.47 -1.92 0.28
C PRO A 64 -9.95 -1.91 -1.17
N ARG A 65 -11.13 -1.34 -1.42
CA ARG A 65 -11.75 -1.28 -2.75
C ARG A 65 -10.90 -0.56 -3.82
N TYR A 66 -9.99 0.32 -3.42
CA TYR A 66 -9.12 1.05 -4.35
C TYR A 66 -7.82 0.31 -4.69
N LEU A 67 -7.47 -0.74 -3.93
CA LEU A 67 -6.18 -1.41 -4.07
C LEU A 67 -5.96 -2.06 -5.44
N PRO A 68 -6.94 -2.74 -6.06
CA PRO A 68 -6.69 -3.37 -7.37
C PRO A 68 -6.18 -2.37 -8.41
N ASP A 69 -6.81 -1.21 -8.53
CA ASP A 69 -6.42 -0.18 -9.49
C ASP A 69 -5.09 0.48 -9.13
N LEU A 70 -4.88 0.77 -7.84
CA LEU A 70 -3.62 1.33 -7.34
C LEU A 70 -2.44 0.38 -7.53
N ILE A 71 -2.62 -0.93 -7.30
CA ILE A 71 -1.60 -1.95 -7.55
C ILE A 71 -1.28 -2.01 -9.04
N ALA A 72 -2.30 -2.05 -9.90
CA ALA A 72 -2.12 -2.08 -11.35
C ALA A 72 -1.37 -0.84 -11.85
N ALA A 73 -1.74 0.35 -11.36
CA ALA A 73 -1.09 1.60 -11.71
C ALA A 73 0.40 1.62 -11.30
N ALA A 74 0.73 1.14 -10.10
CA ALA A 74 2.11 1.03 -9.65
C ALA A 74 2.89 -0.01 -10.46
N ARG A 75 2.31 -1.20 -10.70
CA ARG A 75 2.95 -2.28 -11.47
C ARG A 75 3.28 -1.87 -12.91
N ALA A 76 2.51 -0.97 -13.50
CA ALA A 76 2.76 -0.48 -14.85
C ALA A 76 4.06 0.33 -14.97
N VAL A 77 4.59 0.88 -13.87
CA VAL A 77 5.70 1.84 -13.88
C VAL A 77 6.89 1.44 -13.00
N THR A 78 6.78 0.34 -12.23
CA THR A 78 7.90 -0.14 -11.41
C THR A 78 8.03 -1.66 -11.46
N SER A 79 9.27 -2.15 -11.41
CA SER A 79 9.59 -3.56 -11.22
C SER A 79 9.77 -3.95 -9.75
N LYS A 80 9.80 -2.97 -8.83
CA LYS A 80 9.97 -3.23 -7.41
C LYS A 80 8.75 -3.94 -6.82
N PRO A 81 8.92 -4.75 -5.76
CA PRO A 81 7.79 -5.37 -5.05
C PRO A 81 6.76 -4.34 -4.60
N ILE A 82 5.49 -4.67 -4.75
CA ILE A 82 4.39 -3.83 -4.25
C ILE A 82 4.00 -4.28 -2.86
N VAL A 83 4.00 -3.34 -1.92
CA VAL A 83 3.56 -3.53 -0.53
C VAL A 83 2.20 -2.87 -0.31
N VAL A 84 1.26 -3.59 0.30
CA VAL A 84 -0.06 -3.05 0.63
C VAL A 84 -0.46 -3.42 2.07
N TYR A 85 -0.94 -2.45 2.83
CA TYR A 85 -1.51 -2.64 4.17
C TYR A 85 -2.66 -1.65 4.37
N PRO A 86 -3.83 -1.98 3.78
CA PRO A 86 -5.03 -1.15 3.82
C PRO A 86 -5.72 -1.19 5.18
N ASN A 87 -6.78 -0.40 5.32
CA ASN A 87 -7.73 -0.51 6.41
C ASN A 87 -8.55 -1.80 6.30
N SER A 88 -9.26 -2.16 7.37
CA SER A 88 -10.03 -3.42 7.47
C SER A 88 -11.20 -3.56 6.48
N GLY A 89 -11.60 -2.48 5.81
CA GLY A 89 -12.81 -2.41 5.00
C GLY A 89 -13.89 -1.49 5.59
N GLU A 90 -13.77 -1.15 6.88
CA GLU A 90 -14.60 -0.11 7.48
C GLU A 90 -14.26 1.26 6.88
N THR A 91 -15.26 2.13 6.79
CA THR A 91 -15.14 3.50 6.31
C THR A 91 -15.03 4.46 7.49
N TYR A 92 -14.07 5.38 7.44
CA TYR A 92 -13.93 6.43 8.43
C TYR A 92 -14.66 7.71 7.99
N ASP A 93 -15.65 8.11 8.80
CA ASP A 93 -16.28 9.43 8.65
C ASP A 93 -15.42 10.49 9.36
N ARG A 94 -14.86 11.40 8.57
CA ARG A 94 -13.98 12.45 9.08
C ARG A 94 -14.70 13.56 9.84
N VAL A 95 -15.98 13.78 9.54
CA VAL A 95 -16.80 14.82 10.17
C VAL A 95 -17.25 14.33 11.55
N GLN A 96 -17.79 13.13 11.60
CA GLN A 96 -18.27 12.52 12.84
C GLN A 96 -17.15 11.83 13.64
N ARG A 97 -15.99 11.61 13.00
CA ARG A 97 -14.82 10.90 13.58
C ARG A 97 -15.15 9.49 14.04
N VAL A 98 -15.98 8.78 13.30
CA VAL A 98 -16.39 7.41 13.59
C VAL A 98 -16.08 6.48 12.43
N TRP A 99 -15.81 5.21 12.77
CA TRP A 99 -15.72 4.13 11.81
C TRP A 99 -17.09 3.48 11.64
N SER A 100 -17.44 3.11 10.41
CA SER A 100 -18.68 2.41 10.07
C SER A 100 -18.40 1.28 9.08
N GLY A 101 -19.22 0.23 9.14
CA GLY A 101 -19.09 -0.95 8.30
C GLY A 101 -18.72 -2.19 9.11
N VAL A 102 -18.30 -3.23 8.42
CA VAL A 102 -17.95 -4.53 9.01
C VAL A 102 -16.47 -4.80 8.77
N SER A 103 -15.79 -5.20 9.84
CA SER A 103 -14.42 -5.71 9.80
C SER A 103 -14.48 -7.23 9.94
N ASP A 104 -14.20 -7.96 8.86
CA ASP A 104 -14.26 -9.42 8.78
C ASP A 104 -12.93 -9.97 8.26
N ALA A 105 -12.31 -10.86 9.03
CA ALA A 105 -10.98 -11.40 8.73
C ALA A 105 -10.97 -12.30 7.49
N GLU A 106 -12.04 -13.07 7.26
CA GLU A 106 -12.14 -13.94 6.09
C GLU A 106 -12.40 -13.13 4.80
N ALA A 107 -13.28 -12.13 4.88
CA ALA A 107 -13.48 -11.20 3.77
C ALA A 107 -12.19 -10.46 3.42
N PHE A 108 -11.46 -9.98 4.42
CA PHE A 108 -10.16 -9.33 4.23
C PHE A 108 -9.14 -10.24 3.54
N ALA A 109 -9.03 -11.51 3.99
CA ALA A 109 -8.13 -12.48 3.37
C ALA A 109 -8.55 -12.84 1.94
N THR A 110 -9.85 -12.83 1.64
CA THR A 110 -10.36 -13.02 0.28
C THR A 110 -9.95 -11.85 -0.62
N GLU A 111 -10.09 -10.62 -0.17
CA GLU A 111 -9.60 -9.45 -0.88
C GLU A 111 -8.07 -9.49 -1.06
N ALA A 112 -7.33 -9.94 -0.05
CA ALA A 112 -5.87 -10.07 -0.13
C ALA A 112 -5.41 -11.01 -1.25
N ARG A 113 -6.18 -12.06 -1.55
CA ARG A 113 -5.92 -12.95 -2.70
C ARG A 113 -6.04 -12.20 -4.02
N HIS A 114 -7.02 -11.30 -4.15
CA HIS A 114 -7.18 -10.45 -5.33
C HIS A 114 -6.02 -9.46 -5.45
N TRP A 115 -5.57 -8.85 -4.34
CA TRP A 115 -4.41 -7.95 -4.35
C TRP A 115 -3.13 -8.68 -4.76
N TYR A 116 -2.93 -9.89 -4.27
CA TYR A 116 -1.81 -10.74 -4.67
C TYR A 116 -1.87 -11.07 -6.17
N ALA A 117 -3.04 -11.47 -6.67
CA ALA A 117 -3.25 -11.73 -8.09
C ALA A 117 -3.00 -10.49 -8.95
N SER A 118 -3.34 -9.29 -8.46
CA SER A 118 -3.07 -8.00 -9.11
C SER A 118 -1.59 -7.59 -9.07
N GLY A 119 -0.76 -8.25 -8.25
CA GLY A 119 0.68 -8.02 -8.24
C GLY A 119 1.29 -7.58 -6.92
N ALA A 120 0.53 -7.44 -5.84
CA ALA A 120 1.09 -7.21 -4.51
C ALA A 120 1.91 -8.42 -4.05
N ARG A 121 3.00 -8.18 -3.33
CA ARG A 121 3.90 -9.23 -2.81
C ARG A 121 4.14 -9.16 -1.32
N LEU A 122 3.94 -7.98 -0.72
CA LEU A 122 3.96 -7.81 0.73
C LEU A 122 2.56 -7.28 1.11
N ILE A 123 1.86 -8.05 1.94
CA ILE A 123 0.46 -7.77 2.29
C ILE A 123 0.31 -7.78 3.79
N GLY A 124 -0.26 -6.74 4.34
CA GLY A 124 -0.55 -6.60 5.76
C GLY A 124 -1.84 -5.83 6.00
N GLY A 125 -1.97 -5.23 7.15
CA GLY A 125 -3.12 -4.42 7.52
C GLY A 125 -2.73 -3.13 8.24
N CYS A 126 -3.63 -2.14 8.23
CA CYS A 126 -3.49 -0.86 8.91
C CYS A 126 -4.67 -0.64 9.87
N CYS A 127 -5.35 0.49 9.77
CA CYS A 127 -6.42 0.85 10.70
C CYS A 127 -7.53 -0.21 10.77
N ARG A 128 -7.96 -0.53 11.98
CA ARG A 128 -9.04 -1.48 12.28
C ARG A 128 -8.73 -2.95 11.92
N THR A 129 -7.56 -3.27 11.41
CA THR A 129 -7.13 -4.67 11.29
C THR A 129 -6.66 -5.19 12.65
N THR A 130 -6.92 -6.45 12.90
CA THR A 130 -6.65 -7.13 14.17
C THR A 130 -5.69 -8.31 13.95
N PRO A 131 -5.17 -8.93 15.02
CA PRO A 131 -4.39 -10.16 14.90
C PRO A 131 -5.12 -11.29 14.14
N ASP A 132 -6.46 -11.34 14.19
CA ASP A 132 -7.23 -12.34 13.46
C ASP A 132 -7.14 -12.15 11.95
N HIS A 133 -7.19 -10.92 11.47
CA HIS A 133 -6.94 -10.60 10.05
C HIS A 133 -5.57 -11.11 9.59
N ILE A 134 -4.53 -10.84 10.37
CA ILE A 134 -3.17 -11.27 10.04
C ILE A 134 -3.03 -12.81 10.14
N ARG A 135 -3.68 -13.44 11.10
CA ARG A 135 -3.65 -14.90 11.25
C ARG A 135 -4.30 -15.61 10.07
N THR A 136 -5.47 -15.14 9.64
CA THR A 136 -6.19 -15.67 8.47
C THR A 136 -5.37 -15.44 7.19
N LEU A 137 -4.82 -14.25 7.00
CA LEU A 137 -3.94 -13.92 5.90
C LEU A 137 -2.69 -14.83 5.87
N ALA A 138 -2.04 -15.02 7.01
CA ALA A 138 -0.84 -15.86 7.12
C ALA A 138 -1.15 -17.34 6.86
N ALA A 139 -2.31 -17.84 7.28
CA ALA A 139 -2.73 -19.21 7.00
C ALA A 139 -2.87 -19.44 5.48
N TRP A 140 -3.50 -18.50 4.77
CA TRP A 140 -3.56 -18.56 3.32
C TRP A 140 -2.16 -18.46 2.68
N ALA A 141 -1.32 -17.52 3.10
CA ALA A 141 0.00 -17.33 2.52
C ALA A 141 0.88 -18.59 2.63
N ARG A 142 0.79 -19.31 3.77
CA ARG A 142 1.50 -20.59 3.94
C ARG A 142 1.03 -21.66 2.95
N SER A 143 -0.23 -21.65 2.54
CA SER A 143 -0.74 -22.61 1.55
C SER A 143 -0.16 -22.38 0.13
N LEU A 144 0.47 -21.24 -0.12
CA LEU A 144 1.16 -20.96 -1.37
C LEU A 144 2.60 -21.49 -1.41
N LEU A 145 3.16 -21.86 -0.27
CA LEU A 145 4.52 -22.41 -0.20
C LEU A 145 4.48 -23.90 -0.58
N PRO A 146 5.44 -24.36 -1.41
CA PRO A 146 5.61 -25.80 -1.62
C PRO A 146 5.94 -26.47 -0.30
N GLY A 147 5.28 -27.59 -0.02
CA GLY A 147 5.53 -28.41 1.15
C GLY A 147 6.94 -29.04 1.16
#